data_197745a730e8e2c95a6c23e3b91cf861
#
_entry.id   197745a730e8e2c95a6c23e3b91cf861
#
_cell.length_a   1.000
_cell.length_b   1.000
_cell.length_c   1.000
_cell.angle_alpha   90.00
_cell.angle_beta   90.00
_cell.angle_gamma   90.00
#
_symmetry.space_group_name_H-M   'P 1'
#
loop_
_entity.id
_entity.type
_entity.pdbx_description
1 polymer ?
#
loop_
_entity_poly.entity_id
_entity_poly.type
_entity_poly.pdbx_seq_one_letter_code
_entity_poly.pdbx_strand_id
1 'polypeptide(L)'
;TPRYAQPGEEGLEGWKILELKILADVGLVGFPNAGKSTLLSVLSAAQPEIGDYPFTTLRPNLGIVSYRDYRSFIMADIPGIIEGAHAGKGLGLRFLRHIERNSILLFMIAADSDDIQKEYNILLNELKQYNPELLHKERLLAITKSDMLDDELKAAISKELSTLPHLFISSVAQQGLMELKDLIWKHLNHD
;
A
#
# COMPACT_ATOMS: atom_id res chain seq x y z
N THR A 1 55.14 -10.99 -31.06
CA THR A 1 53.76 -11.52 -30.95
C THR A 1 53.80 -12.77 -30.10
N PRO A 2 53.02 -12.82 -29.00
CA PRO A 2 52.97 -14.02 -28.16
C PRO A 2 52.37 -15.18 -28.97
N ARG A 3 53.05 -16.32 -28.97
CA ARG A 3 52.59 -17.55 -29.64
C ARG A 3 51.72 -18.42 -28.72
N TYR A 4 51.30 -17.89 -27.59
CA TYR A 4 50.54 -18.64 -26.56
C TYR A 4 49.18 -17.98 -26.42
N ALA A 5 48.10 -18.76 -26.56
CA ALA A 5 46.74 -18.42 -26.19
C ALA A 5 46.35 -19.21 -24.95
N GLN A 6 45.93 -18.54 -23.91
CA GLN A 6 45.42 -19.20 -22.71
C GLN A 6 44.08 -19.85 -23.06
N PRO A 7 43.90 -21.14 -22.82
CA PRO A 7 42.60 -21.78 -23.04
C PRO A 7 41.56 -21.18 -22.09
N GLY A 8 40.31 -21.11 -22.51
CA GLY A 8 39.20 -20.70 -21.66
C GLY A 8 38.98 -21.72 -20.55
N GLU A 9 38.52 -21.26 -19.43
CA GLU A 9 38.03 -22.11 -18.33
C GLU A 9 36.65 -22.66 -18.65
N GLU A 10 36.36 -23.89 -18.24
CA GLU A 10 35.03 -24.49 -18.38
C GLU A 10 34.01 -23.72 -17.52
N GLY A 11 32.86 -23.38 -18.09
CA GLY A 11 31.76 -22.76 -17.38
C GLY A 11 31.11 -23.74 -16.39
N LEU A 12 30.57 -23.21 -15.33
CA LEU A 12 29.77 -23.99 -14.37
C LEU A 12 28.30 -24.00 -14.81
N GLU A 13 27.76 -25.20 -15.03
CA GLU A 13 26.33 -25.40 -15.25
C GLU A 13 25.65 -25.87 -13.97
N GLY A 14 24.45 -25.35 -13.69
CA GLY A 14 23.70 -25.77 -12.51
C GLY A 14 22.33 -25.10 -12.44
N TRP A 15 21.44 -25.77 -11.75
CA TRP A 15 20.13 -25.20 -11.44
C TRP A 15 20.29 -24.14 -10.34
N LYS A 16 19.65 -22.99 -10.58
CA LYS A 16 19.55 -21.89 -9.61
C LYS A 16 18.09 -21.56 -9.37
N ILE A 17 17.72 -21.40 -8.11
CA ILE A 17 16.40 -20.90 -7.71
C ILE A 17 16.55 -19.39 -7.58
N LEU A 18 15.81 -18.67 -8.41
CA LEU A 18 15.70 -17.22 -8.29
C LEU A 18 14.45 -16.90 -7.45
N GLU A 19 14.67 -16.32 -6.29
CA GLU A 19 13.59 -15.81 -5.44
C GLU A 19 13.44 -14.30 -5.67
N LEU A 20 12.36 -13.90 -6.35
CA LEU A 20 12.02 -12.49 -6.51
C LEU A 20 11.22 -12.04 -5.29
N LYS A 21 11.80 -11.18 -4.47
CA LYS A 21 11.08 -10.52 -3.36
C LYS A 21 10.43 -9.26 -3.89
N ILE A 22 9.13 -9.34 -4.13
CA ILE A 22 8.35 -8.17 -4.57
C ILE A 22 8.03 -7.36 -3.31
N LEU A 23 8.46 -6.11 -3.31
CA LEU A 23 8.17 -5.13 -2.26
C LEU A 23 7.01 -4.24 -2.73
N ALA A 24 6.11 -3.88 -1.82
CA ALA A 24 5.01 -2.98 -2.17
C ALA A 24 5.47 -1.52 -2.09
N ASP A 25 5.08 -0.74 -3.10
CA ASP A 25 5.31 0.70 -3.14
C ASP A 25 4.29 1.43 -2.25
N VAL A 26 3.08 0.89 -2.16
CA VAL A 26 1.96 1.45 -1.38
C VAL A 26 1.37 0.40 -0.46
N GLY A 27 1.36 0.68 0.84
CA GLY A 27 0.69 -0.13 1.84
C GLY A 27 -0.69 0.42 2.20
N LEU A 28 -1.75 -0.40 2.11
CA LEU A 28 -3.10 -0.01 2.51
C LEU A 28 -3.29 -0.18 4.01
N VAL A 29 -3.76 0.88 4.66
CA VAL A 29 -4.01 0.94 6.10
C VAL A 29 -5.45 1.39 6.34
N GLY A 30 -6.22 0.63 7.09
CA GLY A 30 -7.62 0.98 7.37
C GLY A 30 -8.34 -0.13 8.13
N PHE A 31 -9.44 0.23 8.77
CA PHE A 31 -10.29 -0.72 9.48
C PHE A 31 -10.88 -1.80 8.56
N PRO A 32 -11.40 -2.90 9.11
CA PRO A 32 -12.22 -3.83 8.35
C PRO A 32 -13.34 -3.06 7.62
N ASN A 33 -13.65 -3.49 6.41
CA ASN A 33 -14.68 -2.87 5.55
C ASN A 33 -14.40 -1.42 5.10
N ALA A 34 -13.21 -0.86 5.35
CA ALA A 34 -12.80 0.42 4.79
C ALA A 34 -12.62 0.42 3.25
N GLY A 35 -12.82 -0.72 2.60
CA GLY A 35 -12.77 -0.83 1.14
C GLY A 35 -11.38 -1.16 0.56
N LYS A 36 -10.40 -1.57 1.38
CA LYS A 36 -9.02 -1.87 0.94
C LYS A 36 -8.95 -2.90 -0.18
N SER A 37 -9.51 -4.08 0.05
CA SER A 37 -9.49 -5.18 -0.94
C SER A 37 -10.30 -4.84 -2.19
N THR A 38 -11.38 -4.07 -2.05
CA THR A 38 -12.18 -3.58 -3.18
C THR A 38 -11.36 -2.60 -4.03
N LEU A 39 -10.68 -1.64 -3.40
CA LEU A 39 -9.80 -0.71 -4.09
C LEU A 39 -8.69 -1.46 -4.85
N LEU A 40 -8.06 -2.41 -4.18
CA LEU A 40 -6.99 -3.21 -4.78
C LEU A 40 -7.49 -3.99 -6.01
N SER A 41 -8.67 -4.61 -5.91
CA SER A 41 -9.27 -5.36 -7.03
C SER A 41 -9.64 -4.48 -8.22
N VAL A 42 -10.11 -3.25 -7.96
CA VAL A 42 -10.51 -2.30 -9.03
C VAL A 42 -9.31 -1.65 -9.70
N LEU A 43 -8.24 -1.36 -8.95
CA LEU A 43 -7.05 -0.71 -9.49
C LEU A 43 -6.05 -1.67 -10.12
N SER A 44 -6.05 -2.94 -9.71
CA SER A 44 -5.10 -3.94 -10.19
C SER A 44 -5.35 -4.29 -11.67
N ALA A 45 -4.28 -4.36 -12.45
CA ALA A 45 -4.32 -4.76 -13.86
C ALA A 45 -4.65 -6.26 -14.06
N ALA A 46 -4.41 -7.07 -13.03
CA ALA A 46 -4.75 -8.49 -12.96
C ALA A 46 -5.46 -8.76 -11.64
N GLN A 47 -6.03 -9.95 -11.48
CA GLN A 47 -6.56 -10.34 -10.16
C GLN A 47 -5.43 -10.23 -9.11
N PRO A 48 -5.69 -9.62 -7.93
CA PRO A 48 -4.71 -9.55 -6.87
C PRO A 48 -4.21 -10.93 -6.49
N GLU A 49 -2.91 -11.09 -6.40
CA GLU A 49 -2.28 -12.34 -6.02
C GLU A 49 -1.97 -12.34 -4.52
N ILE A 50 -2.14 -13.50 -3.91
CA ILE A 50 -1.74 -13.71 -2.52
C ILE A 50 -0.23 -13.94 -2.50
N GLY A 51 0.52 -13.00 -1.92
CA GLY A 51 1.95 -13.11 -1.76
C GLY A 51 2.32 -14.18 -0.73
N ASP A 52 3.09 -15.18 -1.15
CA ASP A 52 3.60 -16.22 -0.25
C ASP A 52 5.00 -15.82 0.24
N TYR A 53 5.03 -15.14 1.37
CA TYR A 53 6.28 -14.72 1.99
C TYR A 53 6.64 -15.66 3.14
N PRO A 54 7.76 -16.41 3.05
CA PRO A 54 8.13 -17.44 4.02
C PRO A 54 8.36 -16.90 5.44
N PHE A 55 8.41 -15.57 5.58
CA PHE A 55 8.62 -14.91 6.87
C PHE A 55 7.36 -14.25 7.42
N THR A 56 6.19 -14.41 6.77
CA THR A 56 4.90 -13.87 7.24
C THR A 56 3.92 -15.01 7.43
N THR A 57 3.18 -14.99 8.54
CA THR A 57 2.00 -15.85 8.72
C THR A 57 0.74 -15.22 8.15
N LEU A 58 0.76 -13.93 7.87
CA LEU A 58 -0.30 -13.23 7.14
C LEU A 58 0.14 -13.07 5.69
N ARG A 59 -0.73 -13.47 4.79
CA ARG A 59 -0.50 -13.39 3.34
C ARG A 59 -1.07 -12.07 2.84
N PRO A 60 -0.24 -11.10 2.43
CA PRO A 60 -0.73 -9.87 1.84
C PRO A 60 -1.36 -10.13 0.47
N ASN A 61 -2.41 -9.42 0.15
CA ASN A 61 -2.92 -9.35 -1.21
C ASN A 61 -2.15 -8.26 -1.96
N LEU A 62 -1.52 -8.64 -3.05
CA LEU A 62 -0.72 -7.74 -3.89
C LEU A 62 -1.46 -7.46 -5.20
N GLY A 63 -1.43 -6.21 -5.63
CA GLY A 63 -1.94 -5.80 -6.93
C GLY A 63 -0.95 -4.89 -7.65
N ILE A 64 -0.74 -5.17 -8.93
CA ILE A 64 0.01 -4.30 -9.83
C ILE A 64 -0.97 -3.29 -10.39
N VAL A 65 -0.77 -2.02 -10.05
CA VAL A 65 -1.61 -0.91 -10.50
C VAL A 65 -0.96 -0.25 -11.71
N SER A 66 -1.63 -0.36 -12.85
CA SER A 66 -1.18 0.33 -14.07
C SER A 66 -1.41 1.83 -13.97
N TYR A 67 -0.40 2.59 -14.39
CA TYR A 67 -0.41 4.05 -14.47
C TYR A 67 -0.03 4.50 -15.89
N ARG A 68 -0.11 5.80 -16.18
CA ARG A 68 0.15 6.39 -17.50
C ARG A 68 1.48 5.90 -18.10
N ASP A 69 1.59 5.87 -19.43
CA ASP A 69 2.81 5.58 -20.17
C ASP A 69 3.50 4.26 -19.82
N TYR A 70 2.69 3.18 -19.68
CA TYR A 70 3.17 1.83 -19.32
C TYR A 70 3.90 1.74 -17.98
N ARG A 71 3.72 2.72 -17.12
CA ARG A 71 4.23 2.70 -15.75
C ARG A 71 3.30 1.89 -14.85
N SER A 72 3.84 1.43 -13.73
CA SER A 72 3.07 0.71 -12.73
C SER A 72 3.71 0.85 -11.36
N PHE A 73 2.93 0.61 -10.33
CA PHE A 73 3.39 0.48 -8.95
C PHE A 73 2.65 -0.67 -8.26
N ILE A 74 3.24 -1.18 -7.20
CA ILE A 74 2.70 -2.32 -6.46
C ILE A 74 1.99 -1.82 -5.21
N MET A 75 0.74 -2.24 -5.05
CA MET A 75 -0.09 -1.93 -3.90
C MET A 75 -0.35 -3.20 -3.10
N ALA A 76 -0.25 -3.12 -1.78
CA ALA A 76 -0.48 -4.25 -0.88
C ALA A 76 -1.58 -3.95 0.13
N ASP A 77 -2.56 -4.85 0.22
CA ASP A 77 -3.47 -4.93 1.35
C ASP A 77 -2.87 -5.90 2.38
N ILE A 78 -2.53 -5.39 3.54
CA ILE A 78 -1.88 -6.16 4.61
C ILE A 78 -2.93 -6.44 5.69
N PRO A 79 -3.56 -7.64 5.67
CA PRO A 79 -4.54 -8.01 6.67
C PRO A 79 -3.91 -7.99 8.07
N GLY A 80 -4.65 -7.51 9.08
CA GLY A 80 -4.25 -7.63 10.48
C GLY A 80 -3.17 -6.66 10.95
N ILE A 81 -2.82 -5.61 10.19
CA ILE A 81 -2.02 -4.50 10.76
C ILE A 81 -2.78 -3.91 11.94
N ILE A 82 -4.10 -3.86 11.85
CA ILE A 82 -4.99 -3.22 12.82
C ILE A 82 -5.74 -4.24 13.67
N GLU A 83 -6.07 -5.41 13.12
CA GLU A 83 -6.76 -6.47 13.85
C GLU A 83 -5.79 -7.27 14.74
N GLY A 84 -5.49 -6.77 15.95
CA GLY A 84 -4.76 -7.52 16.95
C GLY A 84 -3.29 -7.18 17.13
N ALA A 85 -2.87 -5.97 16.81
CA ALA A 85 -1.54 -5.44 17.16
C ALA A 85 -1.26 -5.58 18.66
N HIS A 86 -2.30 -5.55 19.49
CA HIS A 86 -2.20 -5.76 20.93
C HIS A 86 -2.00 -7.23 21.35
N ALA A 87 -2.20 -8.20 20.46
CA ALA A 87 -2.12 -9.63 20.81
C ALA A 87 -0.71 -10.22 20.77
N GLY A 88 0.34 -9.42 20.61
CA GLY A 88 1.74 -9.86 20.73
C GLY A 88 2.24 -10.82 19.64
N LYS A 89 1.43 -11.11 18.63
CA LYS A 89 1.83 -11.95 17.51
C LYS A 89 2.55 -11.09 16.46
N GLY A 90 3.84 -10.87 16.65
CA GLY A 90 4.73 -10.04 15.84
C GLY A 90 4.92 -10.46 14.37
N LEU A 91 3.82 -10.66 13.65
CA LEU A 91 3.77 -11.25 12.32
C LEU A 91 3.91 -10.23 11.18
N GLY A 92 3.45 -9.01 11.38
CA GLY A 92 3.61 -7.95 10.39
C GLY A 92 4.97 -7.22 10.44
N LEU A 93 5.69 -7.26 11.59
CA LEU A 93 6.98 -6.56 11.77
C LEU A 93 8.02 -6.88 10.70
N ARG A 94 8.09 -8.13 10.26
CA ARG A 94 9.06 -8.55 9.24
C ARG A 94 8.65 -8.11 7.84
N PHE A 95 7.36 -8.11 7.54
CA PHE A 95 6.85 -7.64 6.26
C PHE A 95 7.02 -6.11 6.13
N LEU A 96 6.72 -5.36 7.18
CA LEU A 96 6.86 -3.89 7.17
C LEU A 96 8.33 -3.42 7.16
N ARG A 97 9.28 -4.25 7.60
CA ARG A 97 10.72 -4.00 7.37
C ARG A 97 11.11 -4.07 5.88
N HIS A 98 10.34 -4.80 5.09
CA HIS A 98 10.57 -4.98 3.66
C HIS A 98 9.80 -3.97 2.81
N ILE A 99 8.89 -3.18 3.39
CA ILE A 99 8.38 -2.00 2.72
C ILE A 99 9.54 -1.02 2.62
N GLU A 100 10.06 -0.82 1.43
CA GLU A 100 11.25 0.00 1.18
C GLU A 100 11.12 1.42 1.76
N ARG A 101 12.26 2.12 1.89
CA ARG A 101 12.33 3.49 2.44
C ARG A 101 11.37 4.47 1.76
N ASN A 102 11.01 4.22 0.51
CA ASN A 102 10.14 5.08 -0.31
C ASN A 102 8.67 4.66 -0.34
N SER A 103 8.24 3.64 0.42
CA SER A 103 6.84 3.21 0.41
C SER A 103 5.93 4.21 1.09
N ILE A 104 4.76 4.41 0.49
CA ILE A 104 3.70 5.29 0.98
C ILE A 104 2.69 4.46 1.76
N LEU A 105 2.13 5.03 2.81
CA LEU A 105 1.00 4.46 3.52
C LEU A 105 -0.29 5.18 3.10
N LEU A 106 -1.20 4.44 2.46
CA LEU A 106 -2.52 4.94 2.11
C LEU A 106 -3.52 4.57 3.20
N PHE A 107 -3.87 5.56 4.02
CA PHE A 107 -4.92 5.43 5.02
C PHE A 107 -6.27 5.48 4.35
N MET A 108 -7.12 4.52 4.65
CA MET A 108 -8.45 4.40 4.07
C MET A 108 -9.49 4.40 5.19
N ILE A 109 -10.35 5.40 5.18
CA ILE A 109 -11.45 5.55 6.14
C ILE A 109 -12.74 5.66 5.35
N ALA A 110 -13.75 4.90 5.75
CA ALA A 110 -15.02 4.90 5.06
C ALA A 110 -15.82 6.17 5.37
N ALA A 111 -16.52 6.70 4.38
CA ALA A 111 -17.33 7.91 4.51
C ALA A 111 -18.51 7.76 5.48
N ASP A 112 -18.92 6.50 5.74
CA ASP A 112 -19.95 6.12 6.72
C ASP A 112 -19.40 5.97 8.16
N SER A 113 -18.16 6.39 8.41
CA SER A 113 -17.59 6.46 9.76
C SER A 113 -18.22 7.60 10.58
N ASP A 114 -18.46 7.33 11.86
CA ASP A 114 -19.02 8.33 12.78
C ASP A 114 -18.04 9.48 13.07
N ASP A 115 -16.73 9.24 13.01
CA ASP A 115 -15.68 10.22 13.31
C ASP A 115 -14.38 9.85 12.58
N ILE A 116 -14.20 10.43 11.40
CA ILE A 116 -13.06 10.17 10.51
C ILE A 116 -11.72 10.59 11.16
N GLN A 117 -11.71 11.73 11.86
CA GLN A 117 -10.51 12.23 12.54
C GLN A 117 -10.08 11.29 13.67
N LYS A 118 -11.03 10.78 14.44
CA LYS A 118 -10.76 9.83 15.51
C LYS A 118 -10.25 8.50 14.97
N GLU A 119 -10.88 7.97 13.93
CA GLU A 119 -10.38 6.75 13.27
C GLU A 119 -8.97 6.93 12.74
N TYR A 120 -8.67 8.04 12.08
CA TYR A 120 -7.32 8.35 11.62
C TYR A 120 -6.31 8.34 12.78
N ASN A 121 -6.64 8.96 13.90
CA ASN A 121 -5.77 9.00 15.07
C ASN A 121 -5.57 7.60 15.70
N ILE A 122 -6.62 6.76 15.72
CA ILE A 122 -6.51 5.37 16.18
C ILE A 122 -5.54 4.60 15.28
N LEU A 123 -5.69 4.68 13.95
CA LEU A 123 -4.82 4.02 12.98
C LEU A 123 -3.35 4.46 13.14
N LEU A 124 -3.11 5.76 13.32
CA LEU A 124 -1.78 6.29 13.60
C LEU A 124 -1.17 5.74 14.88
N ASN A 125 -1.98 5.66 15.93
CA ASN A 125 -1.52 5.17 17.23
C ASN A 125 -1.19 3.68 17.18
N GLU A 126 -1.99 2.90 16.48
CA GLU A 126 -1.70 1.47 16.24
C GLU A 126 -0.42 1.25 15.43
N LEU A 127 -0.22 2.01 14.36
CA LEU A 127 1.04 1.98 13.61
C LEU A 127 2.24 2.34 14.48
N LYS A 128 2.09 3.36 15.35
CA LYS A 128 3.13 3.77 16.30
C LYS A 128 3.49 2.65 17.28
N GLN A 129 2.48 1.97 17.82
CA GLN A 129 2.68 0.85 18.75
C GLN A 129 3.31 -0.35 18.03
N TYR A 130 2.96 -0.54 16.75
CA TYR A 130 3.47 -1.64 15.96
C TYR A 130 4.92 -1.41 15.52
N ASN A 131 5.24 -0.29 14.89
CA ASN A 131 6.59 0.15 14.54
C ASN A 131 6.66 1.68 14.38
N PRO A 132 7.31 2.39 15.31
CA PRO A 132 7.45 3.84 15.23
C PRO A 132 8.10 4.36 13.94
N GLU A 133 8.94 3.56 13.27
CA GLU A 133 9.58 3.94 12.01
C GLU A 133 8.57 4.17 10.87
N LEU A 134 7.39 3.54 10.95
CA LEU A 134 6.33 3.75 9.96
C LEU A 134 5.74 5.15 10.01
N LEU A 135 5.89 5.86 11.13
CA LEU A 135 5.45 7.24 11.25
C LEU A 135 6.32 8.22 10.45
N HIS A 136 7.50 7.80 10.01
CA HIS A 136 8.38 8.61 9.15
C HIS A 136 8.06 8.46 7.66
N LYS A 137 7.17 7.52 7.30
CA LYS A 137 6.76 7.32 5.92
C LYS A 137 5.74 8.36 5.48
N GLU A 138 5.75 8.66 4.20
CA GLU A 138 4.71 9.49 3.59
C GLU A 138 3.34 8.83 3.73
N ARG A 139 2.34 9.65 4.00
CA ARG A 139 0.98 9.21 4.29
C ARG A 139 -0.02 9.99 3.46
N LEU A 140 -0.92 9.26 2.85
CA LEU A 140 -2.06 9.80 2.14
C LEU A 140 -3.34 9.34 2.83
N LEU A 141 -4.35 10.18 2.87
CA LEU A 141 -5.66 9.85 3.42
C LEU A 141 -6.70 9.80 2.30
N ALA A 142 -7.36 8.66 2.15
CA ALA A 142 -8.49 8.49 1.24
C ALA A 142 -9.77 8.24 2.03
N ILE A 143 -10.77 9.09 1.80
CA ILE A 143 -12.13 8.89 2.29
C ILE A 143 -12.85 8.04 1.26
N THR A 144 -13.12 6.78 1.62
CA THR A 144 -13.70 5.78 0.73
C THR A 144 -15.23 5.80 0.75
N LYS A 145 -15.88 5.09 -0.19
CA LYS A 145 -17.34 5.07 -0.33
C LYS A 145 -17.95 6.46 -0.50
N SER A 146 -17.22 7.36 -1.15
CA SER A 146 -17.63 8.76 -1.33
C SER A 146 -18.86 8.95 -2.23
N ASP A 147 -19.29 7.89 -2.91
CA ASP A 147 -20.57 7.80 -3.62
C ASP A 147 -21.81 7.89 -2.71
N MET A 148 -21.62 7.67 -1.40
CA MET A 148 -22.67 7.81 -0.38
C MET A 148 -22.81 9.27 0.12
N LEU A 149 -21.90 10.17 -0.27
CA LEU A 149 -21.86 11.56 0.17
C LEU A 149 -22.35 12.48 -0.93
N ASP A 150 -23.16 13.46 -0.55
CA ASP A 150 -23.43 14.64 -1.38
C ASP A 150 -22.30 15.68 -1.24
N ASP A 151 -22.38 16.74 -2.01
CA ASP A 151 -21.36 17.80 -2.02
C ASP A 151 -21.32 18.59 -0.71
N GLU A 152 -22.45 18.70 0.00
CA GLU A 152 -22.52 19.38 1.29
C GLU A 152 -21.79 18.58 2.38
N LEU A 153 -21.99 17.28 2.42
CA LEU A 153 -21.29 16.38 3.35
C LEU A 153 -19.79 16.32 3.05
N LYS A 154 -19.41 16.27 1.78
CA LYS A 154 -17.98 16.34 1.40
C LYS A 154 -17.34 17.64 1.86
N ALA A 155 -18.04 18.77 1.69
CA ALA A 155 -17.56 20.06 2.16
C ALA A 155 -17.45 20.12 3.69
N ALA A 156 -18.41 19.55 4.42
CA ALA A 156 -18.38 19.46 5.88
C ALA A 156 -17.20 18.64 6.37
N ILE A 157 -16.99 17.44 5.82
CA ILE A 157 -15.84 16.57 6.14
C ILE A 157 -14.53 17.29 5.81
N SER A 158 -14.43 17.95 4.66
CA SER A 158 -13.21 18.69 4.28
C SER A 158 -12.92 19.86 5.22
N LYS A 159 -13.93 20.48 5.78
CA LYS A 159 -13.77 21.53 6.78
C LYS A 159 -13.28 20.98 8.12
N GLU A 160 -13.81 19.84 8.54
CA GLU A 160 -13.38 19.13 9.74
C GLU A 160 -11.92 18.64 9.62
N LEU A 161 -11.56 18.09 8.47
CA LEU A 161 -10.22 17.60 8.16
C LEU A 161 -9.29 18.66 7.57
N SER A 162 -9.54 19.94 7.83
CA SER A 162 -8.81 21.06 7.21
C SER A 162 -7.28 21.00 7.36
N THR A 163 -6.77 20.30 8.37
CA THR A 163 -5.32 20.13 8.62
C THR A 163 -4.75 18.85 8.00
N LEU A 164 -5.61 17.96 7.46
CA LEU A 164 -5.21 16.68 6.88
C LEU A 164 -5.51 16.69 5.37
N PRO A 165 -4.47 16.67 4.51
CA PRO A 165 -4.68 16.46 3.09
C PRO A 165 -5.38 15.12 2.84
N HIS A 166 -6.52 15.15 2.16
CA HIS A 166 -7.35 13.98 1.92
C HIS A 166 -7.94 13.99 0.52
N LEU A 167 -8.36 12.82 0.06
CA LEU A 167 -9.01 12.63 -1.23
C LEU A 167 -10.27 11.79 -1.04
N PHE A 168 -11.37 12.17 -1.71
CA PHE A 168 -12.58 11.36 -1.77
C PHE A 168 -12.50 10.37 -2.91
N ILE A 169 -12.73 9.10 -2.61
CA ILE A 169 -12.73 8.03 -3.62
C ILE A 169 -13.95 7.12 -3.48
N SER A 170 -14.41 6.59 -4.59
CA SER A 170 -15.31 5.46 -4.63
C SER A 170 -14.79 4.40 -5.60
N SER A 171 -14.45 3.23 -5.07
CA SER A 171 -14.04 2.09 -5.90
C SER A 171 -15.21 1.56 -6.72
N VAL A 172 -16.43 1.58 -6.17
CA VAL A 172 -17.65 1.07 -6.84
C VAL A 172 -18.08 2.01 -7.96
N ALA A 173 -18.14 3.32 -7.68
CA ALA A 173 -18.51 4.33 -8.67
C ALA A 173 -17.32 4.77 -9.55
N GLN A 174 -16.12 4.25 -9.31
CA GLN A 174 -14.86 4.59 -10.01
C GLN A 174 -14.54 6.10 -9.99
N GLN A 175 -14.87 6.76 -8.89
CA GLN A 175 -14.64 8.20 -8.70
C GLN A 175 -13.36 8.44 -7.92
N GLY A 176 -12.60 9.49 -8.28
CA GLY A 176 -11.37 9.91 -7.59
C GLY A 176 -10.19 8.95 -7.75
N LEU A 177 -10.34 7.87 -8.54
CA LEU A 177 -9.31 6.82 -8.64
C LEU A 177 -8.11 7.28 -9.48
N MET A 178 -8.33 8.12 -10.50
CA MET A 178 -7.22 8.62 -11.31
C MET A 178 -6.42 9.66 -10.56
N GLU A 179 -7.10 10.56 -9.85
CA GLU A 179 -6.50 11.54 -8.96
C GLU A 179 -5.68 10.87 -7.85
N LEU A 180 -6.19 9.76 -7.30
CA LEU A 180 -5.45 8.95 -6.33
C LEU A 180 -4.16 8.38 -6.94
N LYS A 181 -4.23 7.82 -8.15
CA LYS A 181 -3.04 7.30 -8.84
C LYS A 181 -2.03 8.41 -9.15
N ASP A 182 -2.49 9.58 -9.60
CA ASP A 182 -1.63 10.73 -9.87
C ASP A 182 -0.93 11.21 -8.59
N LEU A 183 -1.65 11.25 -7.47
CA LEU A 183 -1.11 11.64 -6.17
C LEU A 183 -0.07 10.64 -5.66
N ILE A 184 -0.39 9.34 -5.71
CA ILE A 184 0.54 8.27 -5.34
C ILE A 184 1.81 8.36 -6.18
N TRP A 185 1.66 8.47 -7.50
CA TRP A 185 2.80 8.52 -8.40
C TRP A 185 3.73 9.71 -8.12
N LYS A 186 3.15 10.88 -7.87
CA LYS A 186 3.91 12.07 -7.48
C LYS A 186 4.75 11.84 -6.23
N HIS A 187 4.16 11.26 -5.19
CA HIS A 187 4.87 10.97 -3.94
C HIS A 187 5.93 9.86 -4.07
N LEU A 188 5.71 8.85 -4.92
CA LEU A 188 6.69 7.80 -5.17
C LEU A 188 7.93 8.30 -5.90
N ASN A 189 7.81 9.33 -6.73
CA ASN A 189 8.90 9.81 -7.57
C ASN A 189 9.48 11.16 -7.13
N HIS A 190 9.02 11.72 -6.00
CA HIS A 190 9.53 12.99 -5.43
C HIS A 190 9.62 14.16 -6.42
N ASP A 191 8.69 14.22 -7.41
CA ASP A 191 8.59 15.31 -8.38
C ASP A 191 7.62 16.42 -7.91
#